data_19bab5ca1136140aa63764aa065cab01
#
_entry.id   19bab5ca1136140aa63764aa065cab01
#
_cell.length_a   1.000
_cell.length_b   1.000
_cell.length_c   1.000
_cell.angle_alpha   90.00
_cell.angle_beta   90.00
_cell.angle_gamma   90.00
#
_symmetry.space_group_name_H-M   'P 1'
#
loop_
_entity.id
_entity.type
_entity.pdbx_description
1 polymer ?
#
loop_
_entity_poly.entity_id
_entity_poly.type
_entity_poly.pdbx_seq_one_letter_code
_entity_poly.pdbx_strand_id
1 'polypeptide(L)' 'MTNTFSTDSLLFSKWTKESQHELTDRFYLVVACQRNAKGELMQVVMQDINTLQEQEMDWHELEDPNHWHMGWN' A
#
# COMPACT_ATOMS: atom_id res chain seq x y z
N MET A 1 -4.13 -5.97 -16.07
CA MET A 1 -3.28 -6.78 -15.17
C MET A 1 -3.37 -6.24 -13.76
N THR A 2 -3.21 -7.10 -12.76
CA THR A 2 -3.16 -6.68 -11.36
C THR A 2 -1.74 -6.76 -10.85
N ASN A 3 -1.41 -5.93 -9.84
CA ASN A 3 -0.16 -6.12 -9.12
C ASN A 3 -0.22 -7.46 -8.40
N THR A 4 0.83 -8.24 -8.51
CA THR A 4 0.92 -9.57 -7.90
C THR A 4 1.91 -9.53 -6.74
N PHE A 5 1.45 -9.98 -5.57
CA PHE A 5 2.28 -10.03 -4.37
C PHE A 5 1.71 -11.04 -3.39
N SER A 6 2.53 -11.45 -2.42
CA SER A 6 2.08 -12.27 -1.31
C SER A 6 1.59 -11.37 -0.18
N THR A 7 0.41 -11.67 0.38
CA THR A 7 -0.09 -10.92 1.53
C THR A 7 0.84 -11.06 2.75
N ASP A 8 1.63 -12.14 2.80
CA ASP A 8 2.58 -12.34 3.90
C ASP A 8 3.80 -11.42 3.80
N SER A 9 4.05 -10.84 2.63
CA SER A 9 5.19 -9.96 2.40
C SER A 9 4.82 -8.48 2.38
N LEU A 10 3.57 -8.13 2.68
CA LEU A 10 3.13 -6.73 2.62
C LEU A 10 3.69 -5.85 3.73
N LEU A 11 3.90 -6.42 4.92
CA LEU A 11 4.45 -5.64 6.04
C LEU A 11 5.82 -5.07 5.66
N PHE A 12 5.97 -3.75 5.81
CA PHE A 12 7.17 -2.98 5.46
C PHE A 12 7.49 -2.95 3.96
N SER A 13 6.52 -3.31 3.12
CA SER A 13 6.68 -3.14 1.68
C SER A 13 6.53 -1.67 1.30
N LYS A 14 7.21 -1.29 0.21
CA LYS A 14 7.25 0.07 -0.31
C LYS A 14 6.31 0.20 -1.49
N TRP A 15 5.58 1.29 -1.55
CA TRP A 15 4.60 1.52 -2.61
C TRP A 15 4.66 2.95 -3.10
N THR A 16 4.35 3.11 -4.38
CA THR A 16 4.18 4.43 -4.99
C THR A 16 2.74 4.54 -5.45
N LYS A 17 2.07 5.61 -5.01
CA LYS A 17 0.74 5.94 -5.51
C LYS A 17 0.90 6.91 -6.67
N GLU A 18 0.45 6.51 -7.84
CA GLU A 18 0.48 7.37 -9.02
C GLU A 18 -0.56 8.47 -8.87
N SER A 19 -0.12 9.68 -9.16
CA SER A 19 -0.99 10.85 -9.08
C SER A 19 -1.35 11.30 -10.49
N GLN A 20 -2.65 11.49 -10.72
CA GLN A 20 -3.14 12.00 -12.00
C GLN A 20 -3.33 13.53 -11.97
N HIS A 21 -3.31 14.11 -10.77
CA HIS A 21 -3.63 15.52 -10.57
C HIS A 21 -2.54 16.29 -9.83
N GLU A 22 -1.51 15.61 -9.36
CA GLU A 22 -0.40 16.22 -8.65
C GLU A 22 0.87 16.15 -9.51
N LEU A 23 1.83 17.02 -9.22
CA LEU A 23 3.07 17.09 -9.99
C LEU A 23 4.02 15.93 -9.66
N THR A 24 3.85 15.30 -8.50
CA THR A 24 4.74 14.22 -8.07
C THR A 24 3.93 13.07 -7.49
N ASP A 25 4.43 11.87 -7.69
CA ASP A 25 3.87 10.68 -7.06
C ASP A 25 4.13 10.71 -5.56
N ARG A 26 3.29 10.01 -4.81
CA ARG A 26 3.45 9.86 -3.36
C ARG A 26 4.01 8.50 -3.03
N PHE A 27 4.90 8.47 -2.04
CA PHE A 27 5.56 7.25 -1.59
C PHE A 27 5.04 6.83 -0.23
N TYR A 28 4.76 5.53 -0.10
CA TYR A 28 4.17 4.96 1.11
C TYR A 28 4.92 3.72 1.56
N LEU A 29 4.84 3.46 2.86
CA LEU A 29 5.34 2.25 3.48
C LEU A 29 4.19 1.57 4.21
N VAL A 30 4.04 0.27 4.04
CA VAL A 30 3.09 -0.50 4.85
C VAL A 30 3.71 -0.70 6.23
N VAL A 31 3.12 -0.08 7.24
CA VAL A 31 3.66 -0.12 8.60
C VAL A 31 2.93 -1.08 9.52
N ALA A 32 1.74 -1.54 9.13
CA ALA A 32 1.00 -2.53 9.90
C ALA A 32 0.04 -3.29 8.99
N CYS A 33 -0.28 -4.51 9.38
CA CYS A 33 -1.26 -5.35 8.73
C CYS A 33 -2.29 -5.80 9.75
N GLN A 34 -3.57 -5.65 9.43
CA GLN A 34 -4.66 -6.05 10.32
C GLN A 34 -5.27 -7.34 9.78
N ARG A 35 -5.32 -8.35 10.62
CA ARG A 35 -5.84 -9.68 10.28
C ARG A 35 -7.05 -10.01 11.13
N ASN A 36 -7.94 -10.87 10.61
CA ASN A 36 -9.08 -11.37 11.36
C ASN A 36 -8.67 -12.57 12.23
N ALA A 37 -9.63 -13.15 12.94
CA ALA A 37 -9.38 -14.28 13.83
C ALA A 37 -8.87 -15.53 13.10
N LYS A 38 -9.11 -15.63 11.79
CA LYS A 38 -8.65 -16.74 10.95
C LYS A 38 -7.25 -16.50 10.37
N GLY A 39 -6.65 -15.33 10.65
CA GLY A 39 -5.35 -14.97 10.12
C GLY A 39 -5.40 -14.38 8.72
N GLU A 40 -6.59 -14.11 8.18
CA GLU A 40 -6.74 -13.52 6.85
C GLU A 40 -6.48 -12.01 6.92
N LEU A 41 -5.72 -11.52 5.94
CA LEU A 41 -5.44 -10.09 5.87
C LEU A 41 -6.70 -9.32 5.49
N MET A 42 -7.02 -8.30 6.29
CA MET A 42 -8.21 -7.46 6.09
C MET A 42 -7.84 -6.08 5.60
N GLN A 43 -6.94 -5.41 6.31
CA GLN A 43 -6.53 -4.05 5.99
C GLN A 43 -5.04 -3.88 6.22
N VAL A 44 -4.47 -2.87 5.58
CA VAL A 44 -3.11 -2.42 5.83
C VAL A 44 -3.13 -0.98 6.29
N VAL A 45 -2.10 -0.60 7.04
CA VAL A 45 -1.87 0.80 7.40
C VAL A 45 -0.71 1.29 6.54
N MET A 46 -0.97 2.32 5.76
CA MET A 46 0.01 2.93 4.86
C MET A 46 0.49 4.24 5.48
N GLN A 47 1.80 4.42 5.55
CA GLN A 47 2.38 5.66 6.03
C GLN A 47 2.99 6.43 4.85
N ASP A 48 2.55 7.69 4.67
CA ASP A 48 3.20 8.60 3.72
C ASP A 48 4.57 8.95 4.29
N ILE A 49 5.63 8.64 3.54
CA ILE A 49 7.00 8.81 4.06
C ILE A 49 7.42 10.27 4.14
N ASN A 50 6.72 11.18 3.48
CA ASN A 50 7.03 12.61 3.53
C ASN A 50 6.35 13.33 4.69
N THR A 51 5.10 12.96 4.98
CA THR A 51 4.30 13.61 6.03
C THR A 51 4.24 12.80 7.30
N LEU A 52 4.57 11.49 7.23
CA LEU A 52 4.46 10.51 8.30
C LEU A 52 3.02 10.25 8.75
N GLN A 53 2.05 10.72 7.98
CA GLN A 53 0.64 10.43 8.24
C GLN A 53 0.30 9.01 7.84
N GLU A 54 -0.54 8.37 8.64
CA GLU A 54 -0.96 6.99 8.42
C GLU A 54 -2.44 6.94 8.06
N GLN A 55 -2.79 5.98 7.21
CA GLN A 55 -4.19 5.71 6.87
C GLN A 55 -4.40 4.22 6.73
N GLU A 56 -5.56 3.76 7.14
CA GLU A 56 -5.99 2.39 6.92
C GLU A 56 -6.64 2.27 5.56
N MET A 57 -6.39 1.16 4.87
CA MET A 57 -7.04 0.89 3.60
C MET A 57 -7.17 -0.61 3.37
N ASP A 58 -8.14 -0.98 2.54
CA ASP A 58 -8.29 -2.35 2.07
C ASP A 58 -7.07 -2.72 1.23
N TRP A 59 -6.41 -3.83 1.58
CA TRP A 59 -5.20 -4.24 0.86
C TRP A 59 -5.45 -4.56 -0.62
N HIS A 60 -6.70 -4.88 -0.99
CA HIS A 60 -7.04 -5.16 -2.39
C HIS A 60 -6.81 -3.94 -3.29
N GLU A 61 -6.84 -2.72 -2.73
CA GLU A 61 -6.56 -1.52 -3.52
C GLU A 61 -5.15 -1.54 -4.08
N LEU A 62 -4.21 -2.20 -3.42
CA LEU A 62 -2.82 -2.32 -3.89
C LEU A 62 -2.70 -3.20 -5.13
N GLU A 63 -3.73 -3.96 -5.47
CA GLU A 63 -3.75 -4.77 -6.68
C GLU A 63 -3.98 -3.94 -7.95
N ASP A 64 -4.44 -2.70 -7.80
CA ASP A 64 -4.77 -1.82 -8.94
C ASP A 64 -3.51 -1.16 -9.50
N PRO A 65 -3.02 -1.61 -10.69
CA PRO A 65 -1.80 -1.05 -11.27
C PRO A 65 -1.98 0.35 -11.84
N ASN A 66 -3.22 0.83 -11.97
CA ASN A 66 -3.47 2.20 -12.43
C ASN A 66 -3.22 3.23 -11.35
N HIS A 67 -3.21 2.83 -10.09
CA HIS A 67 -3.04 3.74 -8.96
C HIS A 67 -1.82 3.42 -8.11
N TRP A 68 -1.40 2.16 -8.07
CA TRP A 68 -0.32 1.71 -7.19
C TRP A 68 0.70 0.88 -7.94
N HIS A 69 1.98 1.05 -7.61
CA HIS A 69 3.00 0.09 -8.01
C HIS A 69 4.00 -0.10 -6.88
N MET A 70 4.64 -1.28 -6.88
CA MET A 70 5.59 -1.64 -5.85
C MET A 70 6.89 -0.88 -6.01
N GLY A 71 7.49 -0.51 -4.88
CA GLY A 71 8.74 0.22 -4.84
C GLY A 71 8.55 1.73 -4.81
N TRP A 72 9.64 2.43 -4.61
CA TRP A 72 9.68 3.90 -4.61
C TRP A 72 10.50 4.36 -5.81
N ASN A 73 9.82 4.67 -6.88
CA ASN A 73 10.49 5.15 -8.10
C ASN A 73 10.01 6.52 -8.50
#